data_7394dcce89e712a67a7a51ab233ef045
#
_entry.id   7394dcce89e712a67a7a51ab233ef045
#
_cell.length_a   1.000
_cell.length_b   1.000
_cell.length_c   1.000
_cell.angle_alpha   90.00
_cell.angle_beta   90.00
_cell.angle_gamma   90.00
#
_symmetry.space_group_name_H-M   'P 1'
#
loop_
_entity.id
_entity.type
_entity.pdbx_description
1 polymer ?
#
loop_
_entity_poly.entity_id
_entity_poly.type
_entity_poly.pdbx_seq_one_letter_code
_entity_poly.pdbx_strand_id
1 'polypeptide(L)'
;MKVAIVGASGAVGQEFLRVLEERKFPMDDLVLFGSERSAGRKYTFNGKEYEVKLLQHNDDFKDVDIAFTSAGAGISKEFAEDITKYGAVMIDNSSAFRMDENVPLVVPECNAEDALERPRGIIANPNCTTIMMVVVLQPLEQISHIRRIHIASYQSASGAGAAAMAELQQQYAEIIEGKPVTVKKFPHQLAYNVIPQIDVFQPNGYTKEEMKMFNETRKIMHSDVKCSAMCVRVSSLRAHSESVWIETERPISVEEAQKALAAAPGVTLRDDPANLVYPMPLETAGKDDIYVGRIRKDIADENGLTFWLSGDQIRKGAALNAVQIAEYLIKSGNVR
;
A
#
# COMPACT_ATOMS: atom_id res chain seq x y z
N MET A 1 -17.00 -9.53 17.41
CA MET A 1 -16.79 -8.66 16.24
C MET A 1 -16.81 -9.51 14.97
N LYS A 2 -17.54 -9.07 13.95
CA LYS A 2 -17.65 -9.74 12.65
C LYS A 2 -16.94 -8.91 11.57
N VAL A 3 -16.09 -9.56 10.79
CA VAL A 3 -15.28 -8.94 9.74
C VAL A 3 -15.75 -9.39 8.36
N ALA A 4 -15.81 -8.46 7.41
CA ALA A 4 -16.03 -8.75 6.00
C ALA A 4 -14.80 -8.45 5.16
N ILE A 5 -14.55 -9.27 4.12
CA ILE A 5 -13.55 -8.99 3.08
C ILE A 5 -14.24 -8.96 1.73
N VAL A 6 -14.28 -7.79 1.10
CA VAL A 6 -14.81 -7.59 -0.25
C VAL A 6 -13.66 -7.63 -1.25
N GLY A 7 -13.74 -8.54 -2.22
CA GLY A 7 -12.65 -8.85 -3.14
C GLY A 7 -11.71 -9.94 -2.60
N ALA A 8 -12.25 -10.85 -1.80
CA ALA A 8 -11.49 -11.89 -1.09
C ALA A 8 -10.59 -12.76 -1.97
N SER A 9 -10.95 -13.00 -3.24
CA SER A 9 -10.18 -13.82 -4.17
C SER A 9 -9.03 -13.09 -4.88
N GLY A 10 -8.90 -11.77 -4.66
CA GLY A 10 -7.80 -10.97 -5.19
C GLY A 10 -6.49 -11.15 -4.40
N ALA A 11 -5.37 -10.64 -4.94
CA ALA A 11 -4.07 -10.74 -4.28
C ALA A 11 -4.08 -10.10 -2.88
N VAL A 12 -4.64 -8.91 -2.73
CA VAL A 12 -4.78 -8.22 -1.44
C VAL A 12 -5.81 -8.92 -0.55
N GLY A 13 -6.92 -9.43 -1.12
CA GLY A 13 -7.93 -10.18 -0.38
C GLY A 13 -7.35 -11.44 0.29
N GLN A 14 -6.51 -12.16 -0.42
CA GLN A 14 -5.79 -13.32 0.12
C GLN A 14 -4.72 -12.92 1.16
N GLU A 15 -4.09 -11.77 0.98
CA GLU A 15 -3.14 -11.25 1.97
C GLU A 15 -3.85 -10.78 3.25
N PHE A 16 -5.08 -10.24 3.17
CA PHE A 16 -5.91 -9.97 4.35
C PHE A 16 -6.09 -11.22 5.21
N LEU A 17 -6.45 -12.36 4.61
CA LEU A 17 -6.60 -13.61 5.36
C LEU A 17 -5.32 -13.98 6.11
N ARG A 18 -4.16 -13.90 5.43
CA ARG A 18 -2.86 -14.20 6.05
C ARG A 18 -2.52 -13.25 7.20
N VAL A 19 -2.64 -11.93 6.95
CA VAL A 19 -2.30 -10.91 7.95
C VAL A 19 -3.21 -11.01 9.17
N LEU A 20 -4.51 -11.19 8.98
CA LEU A 20 -5.48 -11.36 10.08
C LEU A 20 -5.17 -12.60 10.92
N GLU A 21 -4.78 -13.72 10.28
CA GLU A 21 -4.40 -14.97 10.97
C GLU A 21 -3.08 -14.80 11.72
N GLU A 22 -2.01 -14.30 11.08
CA GLU A 22 -0.70 -14.08 11.66
C GLU A 22 -0.74 -13.15 12.87
N ARG A 23 -1.56 -12.08 12.78
CA ARG A 23 -1.73 -11.08 13.84
C ARG A 23 -2.74 -11.50 14.92
N LYS A 24 -3.40 -12.66 14.75
CA LYS A 24 -4.46 -13.12 15.66
C LYS A 24 -5.50 -12.02 15.89
N PHE A 25 -5.93 -11.42 14.78
CA PHE A 25 -6.85 -10.29 14.81
C PHE A 25 -8.11 -10.63 15.62
N PRO A 26 -8.57 -9.79 16.57
CA PRO A 26 -9.65 -10.11 17.49
C PRO A 26 -11.00 -10.05 16.77
N MET A 27 -11.45 -11.18 16.23
CA MET A 27 -12.74 -11.35 15.54
C MET A 27 -13.37 -12.69 15.87
N ASP A 28 -14.71 -12.74 15.84
CA ASP A 28 -15.48 -13.95 16.13
C ASP A 28 -15.97 -14.63 14.85
N ASP A 29 -16.24 -13.86 13.79
CA ASP A 29 -16.74 -14.36 12.52
C ASP A 29 -16.18 -13.60 11.32
N LEU A 30 -16.17 -14.29 10.18
CA LEU A 30 -15.64 -13.78 8.91
C LEU A 30 -16.64 -14.06 7.79
N VAL A 31 -16.87 -13.07 6.94
CA VAL A 31 -17.61 -13.25 5.69
C VAL A 31 -16.77 -12.76 4.50
N LEU A 32 -16.76 -13.55 3.44
CA LEU A 32 -16.01 -13.28 2.23
C LEU A 32 -16.97 -12.93 1.09
N PHE A 33 -16.69 -11.83 0.39
CA PHE A 33 -17.46 -11.39 -0.77
C PHE A 33 -16.58 -11.30 -2.02
N GLY A 34 -17.19 -11.60 -3.18
CA GLY A 34 -16.54 -11.51 -4.46
C GLY A 34 -17.54 -11.37 -5.61
N SER A 35 -17.01 -11.31 -6.84
CA SER A 35 -17.79 -11.28 -8.06
C SER A 35 -18.35 -12.68 -8.40
N GLU A 36 -19.24 -12.78 -9.40
CA GLU A 36 -19.76 -14.05 -9.93
C GLU A 36 -18.65 -15.06 -10.26
N ARG A 37 -17.49 -14.60 -10.76
CA ARG A 37 -16.36 -15.47 -11.10
C ARG A 37 -15.70 -16.13 -9.88
N SER A 38 -15.92 -15.59 -8.69
CA SER A 38 -15.30 -16.05 -7.46
C SER A 38 -16.29 -16.57 -6.42
N ALA A 39 -17.59 -16.30 -6.58
CA ALA A 39 -18.63 -16.84 -5.71
C ALA A 39 -18.58 -18.37 -5.71
N GLY A 40 -18.80 -18.97 -4.53
CA GLY A 40 -18.69 -20.41 -4.30
C GLY A 40 -17.25 -20.93 -4.09
N ARG A 41 -16.21 -20.13 -4.33
CA ARG A 41 -14.83 -20.52 -3.94
C ARG A 41 -14.70 -20.58 -2.43
N LYS A 42 -13.89 -21.50 -1.95
CA LYS A 42 -13.65 -21.67 -0.52
C LYS A 42 -12.21 -21.33 -0.16
N TYR A 43 -12.04 -20.69 0.96
CA TYR A 43 -10.73 -20.37 1.53
C TYR A 43 -10.70 -20.77 3.00
N THR A 44 -9.55 -21.27 3.44
CA THR A 44 -9.33 -21.66 4.84
C THR A 44 -8.80 -20.45 5.62
N PHE A 45 -9.39 -20.19 6.79
CA PHE A 45 -8.92 -19.19 7.75
C PHE A 45 -9.06 -19.77 9.16
N ASN A 46 -7.99 -19.76 9.96
CA ASN A 46 -7.94 -20.37 11.30
C ASN A 46 -8.48 -21.82 11.33
N GLY A 47 -8.15 -22.61 10.29
CA GLY A 47 -8.58 -24.02 10.18
C GLY A 47 -10.04 -24.25 9.81
N LYS A 48 -10.83 -23.19 9.56
CA LYS A 48 -12.24 -23.25 9.12
C LYS A 48 -12.36 -22.82 7.67
N GLU A 49 -13.21 -23.50 6.90
CA GLU A 49 -13.55 -23.09 5.52
C GLU A 49 -14.60 -21.99 5.51
N TYR A 50 -14.37 -20.98 4.67
CA TYR A 50 -15.28 -19.89 4.38
C TYR A 50 -15.55 -19.81 2.88
N GLU A 51 -16.80 -19.80 2.50
CA GLU A 51 -17.23 -19.69 1.11
C GLU A 51 -17.38 -18.22 0.73
N VAL A 52 -16.89 -17.87 -0.47
CA VAL A 52 -17.07 -16.53 -1.03
C VAL A 52 -18.51 -16.36 -1.50
N LYS A 53 -19.23 -15.43 -0.89
CA LYS A 53 -20.56 -15.00 -1.31
C LYS A 53 -20.49 -14.05 -2.49
N LEU A 54 -21.51 -14.06 -3.32
CA LEU A 54 -21.68 -13.03 -4.35
C LEU A 54 -21.98 -11.69 -3.68
N LEU A 55 -21.21 -10.65 -4.03
CA LEU A 55 -21.49 -9.28 -3.58
C LEU A 55 -22.75 -8.76 -4.29
N GLN A 56 -23.76 -8.39 -3.53
CA GLN A 56 -25.06 -7.93 -4.01
C GLN A 56 -25.63 -6.82 -3.14
N HIS A 57 -26.55 -6.02 -3.68
CA HIS A 57 -27.34 -5.04 -2.92
C HIS A 57 -28.37 -5.76 -2.05
N ASN A 58 -28.04 -6.02 -0.79
CA ASN A 58 -28.85 -6.72 0.18
C ASN A 58 -28.44 -6.32 1.62
N ASP A 59 -28.84 -7.12 2.61
CA ASP A 59 -28.59 -6.86 4.03
C ASP A 59 -27.43 -7.69 4.61
N ASP A 60 -26.56 -8.25 3.78
CA ASP A 60 -25.45 -9.12 4.24
C ASP A 60 -24.44 -8.41 5.15
N PHE A 61 -24.40 -7.07 5.15
CA PHE A 61 -23.53 -6.26 6.01
C PHE A 61 -24.17 -5.85 7.35
N LYS A 62 -25.40 -6.28 7.64
CA LYS A 62 -26.17 -5.86 8.83
C LYS A 62 -25.45 -6.09 10.16
N ASP A 63 -24.73 -7.21 10.28
CA ASP A 63 -24.03 -7.58 11.51
C ASP A 63 -22.49 -7.47 11.36
N VAL A 64 -22.02 -6.76 10.35
CA VAL A 64 -20.59 -6.54 10.11
C VAL A 64 -20.13 -5.31 10.88
N ASP A 65 -19.03 -5.45 11.59
CA ASP A 65 -18.39 -4.34 12.34
C ASP A 65 -17.32 -3.64 11.49
N ILE A 66 -16.49 -4.41 10.77
CA ILE A 66 -15.43 -3.91 9.90
C ILE A 66 -15.49 -4.60 8.54
N ALA A 67 -15.43 -3.83 7.47
CA ALA A 67 -15.32 -4.34 6.10
C ALA A 67 -14.05 -3.85 5.42
N PHE A 68 -13.14 -4.77 5.12
CA PHE A 68 -11.97 -4.51 4.27
C PHE A 68 -12.38 -4.64 2.81
N THR A 69 -12.18 -3.58 2.01
CA THR A 69 -12.55 -3.60 0.59
C THR A 69 -11.34 -3.50 -0.32
N SER A 70 -11.23 -4.41 -1.28
CA SER A 70 -10.17 -4.46 -2.30
C SER A 70 -10.69 -5.04 -3.61
N ALA A 71 -11.74 -4.43 -4.15
CA ALA A 71 -12.42 -4.87 -5.37
C ALA A 71 -12.36 -3.83 -6.51
N GLY A 72 -11.62 -2.75 -6.31
CA GLY A 72 -11.48 -1.64 -7.25
C GLY A 72 -12.46 -0.48 -6.99
N ALA A 73 -12.10 0.71 -7.49
CA ALA A 73 -12.78 1.96 -7.16
C ALA A 73 -14.27 1.99 -7.56
N GLY A 74 -14.64 1.34 -8.68
CA GLY A 74 -16.04 1.25 -9.11
C GLY A 74 -16.89 0.51 -8.09
N ILE A 75 -16.45 -0.70 -7.70
CA ILE A 75 -17.14 -1.54 -6.70
C ILE A 75 -17.19 -0.85 -5.33
N SER A 76 -16.08 -0.23 -4.91
CA SER A 76 -16.07 0.50 -3.63
C SER A 76 -17.10 1.63 -3.59
N LYS A 77 -17.24 2.39 -4.69
CA LYS A 77 -18.26 3.45 -4.78
C LYS A 77 -19.68 2.90 -4.82
N GLU A 78 -19.90 1.83 -5.58
CA GLU A 78 -21.20 1.20 -5.75
C GLU A 78 -21.76 0.63 -4.44
N PHE A 79 -20.90 -0.05 -3.66
CA PHE A 79 -21.32 -0.75 -2.45
C PHE A 79 -21.02 -0.03 -1.13
N ALA A 80 -20.44 1.16 -1.16
CA ALA A 80 -20.10 1.89 0.07
C ALA A 80 -21.29 2.10 1.00
N GLU A 81 -22.46 2.46 0.46
CA GLU A 81 -23.68 2.68 1.23
C GLU A 81 -24.21 1.36 1.83
N ASP A 82 -24.22 0.29 1.04
CA ASP A 82 -24.64 -1.04 1.54
C ASP A 82 -23.76 -1.52 2.70
N ILE A 83 -22.45 -1.24 2.62
CA ILE A 83 -21.48 -1.62 3.65
C ILE A 83 -21.71 -0.80 4.93
N THR A 84 -21.88 0.52 4.80
CA THR A 84 -21.86 1.44 5.96
C THR A 84 -23.24 1.70 6.58
N LYS A 85 -24.33 1.42 5.88
CA LYS A 85 -25.71 1.76 6.32
C LYS A 85 -26.11 1.17 7.68
N TYR A 86 -25.47 0.07 8.11
CA TYR A 86 -25.73 -0.56 9.40
C TYR A 86 -24.65 -0.27 10.46
N GLY A 87 -23.72 0.62 10.16
CA GLY A 87 -22.69 1.08 11.09
C GLY A 87 -21.35 0.35 10.98
N ALA A 88 -21.18 -0.53 9.98
CA ALA A 88 -19.87 -1.11 9.68
C ALA A 88 -18.87 -0.01 9.28
N VAL A 89 -17.63 -0.13 9.73
CA VAL A 89 -16.52 0.71 9.25
C VAL A 89 -15.94 0.07 7.99
N MET A 90 -16.01 0.80 6.88
CA MET A 90 -15.40 0.40 5.61
C MET A 90 -13.96 0.91 5.55
N ILE A 91 -12.97 0.01 5.44
CA ILE A 91 -11.57 0.35 5.19
C ILE A 91 -11.25 -0.01 3.74
N ASP A 92 -11.13 1.02 2.89
CA ASP A 92 -11.08 0.86 1.44
C ASP A 92 -9.67 0.99 0.87
N ASN A 93 -9.17 -0.07 0.23
CA ASN A 93 -7.87 -0.11 -0.45
C ASN A 93 -7.89 0.50 -1.86
N SER A 94 -9.07 0.84 -2.39
CA SER A 94 -9.17 1.43 -3.71
C SER A 94 -8.83 2.94 -3.70
N SER A 95 -8.77 3.54 -4.87
CA SER A 95 -8.59 4.99 -4.99
C SER A 95 -9.92 5.78 -4.92
N ALA A 96 -11.04 5.11 -4.60
CA ALA A 96 -12.38 5.70 -4.70
C ALA A 96 -12.57 6.93 -3.84
N PHE A 97 -12.07 6.90 -2.60
CA PHE A 97 -12.37 7.90 -1.58
C PHE A 97 -11.14 8.63 -1.03
N ARG A 98 -9.93 8.33 -1.52
CA ARG A 98 -8.68 8.86 -0.94
C ARG A 98 -8.62 10.38 -0.87
N MET A 99 -9.17 11.08 -1.86
CA MET A 99 -9.18 12.54 -1.93
C MET A 99 -10.53 13.16 -1.56
N ASP A 100 -11.48 12.38 -1.05
CA ASP A 100 -12.73 12.89 -0.48
C ASP A 100 -12.43 13.58 0.86
N GLU A 101 -12.91 14.83 1.03
CA GLU A 101 -12.67 15.63 2.24
C GLU A 101 -13.32 15.02 3.50
N ASN A 102 -14.41 14.25 3.32
CA ASN A 102 -15.13 13.60 4.41
C ASN A 102 -14.67 12.16 4.67
N VAL A 103 -13.55 11.74 4.06
CA VAL A 103 -12.97 10.41 4.26
C VAL A 103 -11.50 10.56 4.65
N PRO A 104 -11.10 10.12 5.85
CA PRO A 104 -9.70 10.15 6.26
C PRO A 104 -8.88 9.19 5.42
N LEU A 105 -7.63 9.59 5.14
CA LEU A 105 -6.63 8.81 4.42
C LEU A 105 -5.51 8.47 5.40
N VAL A 106 -5.40 7.19 5.80
CA VAL A 106 -4.69 6.86 7.04
C VAL A 106 -3.51 5.92 6.82
N VAL A 107 -2.37 6.30 7.39
CA VAL A 107 -1.20 5.46 7.66
C VAL A 107 -0.93 5.51 9.15
N PRO A 108 -1.15 4.44 9.92
CA PRO A 108 -1.11 4.49 11.39
C PRO A 108 0.17 5.05 11.99
N GLU A 109 1.32 4.86 11.35
CA GLU A 109 2.60 5.42 11.80
C GLU A 109 2.71 6.95 11.61
N CYS A 110 1.80 7.54 10.82
CA CYS A 110 1.82 8.97 10.50
C CYS A 110 0.67 9.73 11.14
N ASN A 111 -0.56 9.27 10.96
CA ASN A 111 -1.79 10.01 11.28
C ASN A 111 -2.93 9.10 11.76
N ALA A 112 -2.64 8.15 12.64
CA ALA A 112 -3.63 7.18 13.14
C ALA A 112 -4.92 7.84 13.66
N GLU A 113 -4.80 8.99 14.31
CA GLU A 113 -5.92 9.72 14.94
C GLU A 113 -6.97 10.20 13.92
N ASP A 114 -6.57 10.44 12.67
CA ASP A 114 -7.50 10.81 11.59
C ASP A 114 -8.59 9.74 11.39
N ALA A 115 -8.30 8.46 11.68
CA ALA A 115 -9.26 7.37 11.59
C ALA A 115 -10.49 7.54 12.49
N LEU A 116 -10.40 8.39 13.53
CA LEU A 116 -11.49 8.65 14.47
C LEU A 116 -12.56 9.57 13.84
N GLU A 117 -12.16 10.45 12.91
CA GLU A 117 -13.03 11.39 12.21
C GLU A 117 -13.44 10.83 10.84
N ARG A 118 -14.48 9.97 10.84
CA ARG A 118 -14.97 9.29 9.63
C ARG A 118 -16.49 9.46 9.43
N PRO A 119 -16.96 10.66 9.10
CA PRO A 119 -18.40 10.96 9.04
C PRO A 119 -19.19 10.09 8.06
N ARG A 120 -18.51 9.51 7.05
CA ARG A 120 -19.11 8.58 6.09
C ARG A 120 -19.00 7.10 6.51
N GLY A 121 -18.45 6.78 7.68
CA GLY A 121 -18.15 5.39 8.06
C GLY A 121 -17.05 4.74 7.20
N ILE A 122 -16.33 5.52 6.39
CA ILE A 122 -15.30 5.06 5.45
C ILE A 122 -13.95 5.62 5.87
N ILE A 123 -12.91 4.78 5.79
CA ILE A 123 -11.50 5.15 5.90
C ILE A 123 -10.81 4.70 4.63
N ALA A 124 -10.09 5.59 3.98
CA ALA A 124 -9.31 5.25 2.80
C ALA A 124 -7.91 4.75 3.20
N ASN A 125 -7.52 3.62 2.63
CA ASN A 125 -6.16 3.10 2.68
C ASN A 125 -5.37 3.66 1.49
N PRO A 126 -4.21 4.31 1.72
CA PRO A 126 -3.51 5.02 0.66
C PRO A 126 -2.94 4.12 -0.44
N ASN A 127 -2.34 4.76 -1.45
CA ASN A 127 -1.55 4.10 -2.48
C ASN A 127 -0.32 3.40 -1.86
N CYS A 128 0.04 2.24 -2.39
CA CYS A 128 1.09 1.40 -1.82
C CYS A 128 2.46 2.09 -1.76
N THR A 129 2.86 2.82 -2.81
CA THR A 129 4.11 3.59 -2.82
C THR A 129 4.03 4.77 -1.86
N THR A 130 2.90 5.47 -1.80
CA THR A 130 2.69 6.55 -0.82
C THR A 130 2.84 6.04 0.61
N ILE A 131 2.21 4.92 0.98
CA ILE A 131 2.34 4.33 2.33
C ILE A 131 3.80 4.08 2.67
N MET A 132 4.52 3.40 1.77
CA MET A 132 5.92 3.03 2.01
C MET A 132 6.80 4.26 2.22
N MET A 133 6.62 5.28 1.39
CA MET A 133 7.36 6.53 1.49
C MET A 133 7.07 7.28 2.80
N VAL A 134 5.79 7.52 3.14
CA VAL A 134 5.45 8.35 4.30
C VAL A 134 5.82 7.69 5.63
N VAL A 135 5.81 6.36 5.74
CA VAL A 135 6.30 5.65 6.93
C VAL A 135 7.77 5.98 7.21
N VAL A 136 8.59 6.10 6.16
CA VAL A 136 10.01 6.47 6.29
C VAL A 136 10.19 7.97 6.46
N LEU A 137 9.34 8.80 5.84
CA LEU A 137 9.43 10.26 5.96
C LEU A 137 9.01 10.77 7.34
N GLN A 138 8.03 10.16 7.98
CA GLN A 138 7.48 10.63 9.24
C GLN A 138 8.51 10.84 10.36
N PRO A 139 9.41 9.89 10.66
CA PRO A 139 10.46 10.12 11.67
C PRO A 139 11.47 11.21 11.26
N LEU A 140 11.67 11.45 9.98
CA LEU A 140 12.56 12.53 9.49
C LEU A 140 11.86 13.89 9.57
N GLU A 141 10.57 13.96 9.27
CA GLU A 141 9.73 15.15 9.42
C GLU A 141 9.74 15.67 10.88
N GLN A 142 9.74 14.76 11.86
CA GLN A 142 9.83 15.11 13.29
C GLN A 142 11.19 15.74 13.67
N ILE A 143 12.25 15.50 12.90
CA ILE A 143 13.55 16.12 13.12
C ILE A 143 13.61 17.52 12.48
N SER A 144 13.16 17.64 11.24
CA SER A 144 13.16 18.87 10.47
C SER A 144 12.10 18.80 9.38
N HIS A 145 11.30 19.86 9.26
CA HIS A 145 10.22 19.92 8.25
C HIS A 145 10.74 19.67 6.83
N ILE A 146 10.09 18.74 6.15
CA ILE A 146 10.42 18.36 4.77
C ILE A 146 9.72 19.33 3.80
N ARG A 147 10.49 20.14 3.09
CA ARG A 147 9.99 21.13 2.13
C ARG A 147 9.73 20.54 0.77
N ARG A 148 10.56 19.56 0.36
CA ARG A 148 10.51 18.99 -0.98
C ARG A 148 10.90 17.52 -0.97
N ILE A 149 10.22 16.77 -1.85
CA ILE A 149 10.47 15.35 -2.10
C ILE A 149 10.61 15.15 -3.60
N HIS A 150 11.69 14.52 -4.03
CA HIS A 150 11.79 13.89 -5.34
C HIS A 150 11.92 12.40 -5.15
N ILE A 151 11.15 11.63 -5.93
CA ILE A 151 11.09 10.18 -5.80
C ILE A 151 11.04 9.49 -7.15
N ALA A 152 11.82 8.42 -7.29
CA ALA A 152 11.64 7.44 -8.34
C ALA A 152 11.23 6.10 -7.71
N SER A 153 10.07 5.58 -8.09
CA SER A 153 9.61 4.27 -7.62
C SER A 153 9.91 3.16 -8.63
N TYR A 154 10.32 2.01 -8.13
CA TYR A 154 10.60 0.78 -8.87
C TYR A 154 9.57 -0.27 -8.46
N GLN A 155 8.47 -0.32 -9.21
CA GLN A 155 7.28 -1.08 -8.80
C GLN A 155 7.22 -2.45 -9.47
N SER A 156 7.10 -3.49 -8.66
CA SER A 156 6.98 -4.88 -9.10
C SER A 156 5.65 -5.17 -9.81
N ALA A 157 5.61 -6.27 -10.57
CA ALA A 157 4.44 -6.73 -11.30
C ALA A 157 3.21 -6.96 -10.40
N SER A 158 3.41 -7.37 -9.15
CA SER A 158 2.33 -7.64 -8.19
C SER A 158 1.45 -6.42 -7.88
N GLY A 159 1.96 -5.20 -8.05
CA GLY A 159 1.16 -3.97 -7.95
C GLY A 159 0.04 -3.87 -9.00
N ALA A 160 0.15 -4.60 -10.11
CA ALA A 160 -0.88 -4.73 -11.13
C ALA A 160 -1.72 -6.02 -10.98
N GLY A 161 -1.55 -6.74 -9.86
CA GLY A 161 -2.34 -7.91 -9.47
C GLY A 161 -1.78 -9.26 -9.95
N ALA A 162 -2.46 -10.35 -9.55
CA ALA A 162 -1.99 -11.72 -9.80
C ALA A 162 -1.81 -12.05 -11.29
N ALA A 163 -2.68 -11.53 -12.15
CA ALA A 163 -2.58 -11.75 -13.60
C ALA A 163 -1.32 -11.11 -14.21
N ALA A 164 -0.87 -9.97 -13.68
CA ALA A 164 0.36 -9.31 -14.12
C ALA A 164 1.62 -10.09 -13.66
N MET A 165 1.58 -10.66 -12.47
CA MET A 165 2.66 -11.57 -12.01
C MET A 165 2.76 -12.81 -12.89
N ALA A 166 1.62 -13.42 -13.21
CA ALA A 166 1.58 -14.59 -14.11
C ALA A 166 2.09 -14.26 -15.51
N GLU A 167 1.72 -13.10 -16.07
CA GLU A 167 2.22 -12.64 -17.36
C GLU A 167 3.74 -12.44 -17.34
N LEU A 168 4.31 -11.81 -16.30
CA LEU A 168 5.75 -11.64 -16.20
C LEU A 168 6.48 -13.00 -16.18
N GLN A 169 5.99 -13.96 -15.38
CA GLN A 169 6.55 -15.32 -15.34
C GLN A 169 6.43 -16.02 -16.69
N GLN A 170 5.29 -15.89 -17.37
CA GLN A 170 5.07 -16.41 -18.71
C GLN A 170 6.03 -15.79 -19.72
N GLN A 171 6.25 -14.48 -19.70
CA GLN A 171 7.20 -13.80 -20.59
C GLN A 171 8.62 -14.37 -20.46
N TYR A 172 9.09 -14.62 -19.21
CA TYR A 172 10.39 -15.26 -19.00
C TYR A 172 10.45 -16.67 -19.58
N ALA A 173 9.42 -17.49 -19.38
CA ALA A 173 9.35 -18.83 -19.93
C ALA A 173 9.36 -18.82 -21.48
N GLU A 174 8.56 -17.95 -22.07
CA GLU A 174 8.48 -17.79 -23.54
C GLU A 174 9.82 -17.36 -24.14
N ILE A 175 10.54 -16.43 -23.49
CA ILE A 175 11.88 -16.00 -23.94
C ILE A 175 12.88 -17.15 -23.88
N ILE A 176 12.90 -17.94 -22.80
CA ILE A 176 13.80 -19.08 -22.63
C ILE A 176 13.51 -20.17 -23.69
N GLU A 177 12.24 -20.36 -24.02
CA GLU A 177 11.79 -21.33 -25.02
C GLU A 177 11.90 -20.82 -26.48
N GLY A 178 12.35 -19.58 -26.69
CA GLY A 178 12.43 -18.98 -28.04
C GLY A 178 11.07 -18.70 -28.69
N LYS A 179 10.01 -18.56 -27.87
CA LYS A 179 8.65 -18.27 -28.33
C LYS A 179 8.38 -16.75 -28.40
N PRO A 180 7.38 -16.32 -29.20
CA PRO A 180 6.90 -14.95 -29.16
C PRO A 180 6.40 -14.56 -27.76
N VAL A 181 6.77 -13.36 -27.31
CA VAL A 181 6.43 -12.89 -25.97
C VAL A 181 4.99 -12.38 -25.90
N THR A 182 4.23 -12.88 -24.94
CA THR A 182 2.85 -12.45 -24.66
C THR A 182 2.84 -11.12 -23.92
N VAL A 183 2.15 -10.11 -24.46
CA VAL A 183 1.94 -8.80 -23.83
C VAL A 183 0.44 -8.51 -23.82
N LYS A 184 -0.19 -8.57 -22.65
CA LYS A 184 -1.65 -8.39 -22.46
C LYS A 184 -2.00 -7.46 -21.29
N LYS A 185 -1.28 -7.53 -20.18
CA LYS A 185 -1.53 -6.74 -18.97
C LYS A 185 -0.69 -5.48 -18.92
N PHE A 186 0.51 -5.54 -19.42
CA PHE A 186 1.41 -4.40 -19.51
C PHE A 186 1.32 -3.78 -20.91
N PRO A 187 1.63 -2.46 -21.05
CA PRO A 187 1.65 -1.81 -22.37
C PRO A 187 2.81 -2.31 -23.26
N HIS A 188 3.85 -2.89 -22.66
CA HIS A 188 5.03 -3.43 -23.31
C HIS A 188 5.50 -4.70 -22.61
N GLN A 189 6.39 -5.47 -23.27
CA GLN A 189 7.12 -6.56 -22.59
C GLN A 189 7.80 -6.01 -21.33
N LEU A 190 7.60 -6.69 -20.20
CA LEU A 190 8.22 -6.32 -18.91
C LEU A 190 9.46 -7.16 -18.61
N ALA A 191 9.49 -8.45 -19.01
CA ALA A 191 10.67 -9.31 -18.80
C ALA A 191 11.90 -8.68 -19.45
N TYR A 192 12.99 -8.54 -18.68
CA TYR A 192 14.23 -7.85 -19.05
C TYR A 192 14.07 -6.37 -19.46
N ASN A 193 13.02 -5.70 -18.95
CA ASN A 193 12.71 -4.32 -19.31
C ASN A 193 12.29 -3.50 -18.09
N VAL A 194 12.25 -2.17 -18.25
CA VAL A 194 11.61 -1.21 -17.37
C VAL A 194 10.63 -0.36 -18.17
N ILE A 195 9.46 -0.08 -17.61
CA ILE A 195 8.42 0.71 -18.28
C ILE A 195 8.18 1.97 -17.43
N PRO A 196 8.56 3.18 -17.93
CA PRO A 196 8.41 4.44 -17.19
C PRO A 196 6.95 4.95 -17.27
N GLN A 197 6.02 4.08 -16.95
CA GLN A 197 4.60 4.37 -16.92
C GLN A 197 3.87 3.39 -16.00
N ILE A 198 3.17 3.95 -15.03
CA ILE A 198 2.19 3.23 -14.22
C ILE A 198 0.92 4.05 -14.19
N ASP A 199 -0.23 3.41 -14.56
CA ASP A 199 -1.52 4.08 -14.76
C ASP A 199 -1.51 5.02 -15.99
N VAL A 200 -2.57 5.80 -16.19
CA VAL A 200 -2.77 6.67 -17.36
C VAL A 200 -2.11 8.03 -17.18
N PHE A 201 -1.65 8.61 -18.29
CA PHE A 201 -1.12 9.98 -18.29
C PHE A 201 -2.22 11.03 -18.06
N GLN A 202 -1.85 12.08 -17.36
CA GLN A 202 -2.66 13.28 -17.13
C GLN A 202 -2.20 14.42 -18.07
N PRO A 203 -3.02 15.49 -18.25
CA PRO A 203 -2.66 16.61 -19.12
C PRO A 203 -1.37 17.34 -18.74
N ASN A 204 -0.93 17.23 -17.50
CA ASN A 204 0.32 17.82 -17.00
C ASN A 204 1.57 16.96 -17.29
N GLY A 205 1.42 15.84 -18.00
CA GLY A 205 2.51 14.91 -18.33
C GLY A 205 2.86 13.88 -17.25
N TYR A 206 2.31 14.01 -16.05
CA TYR A 206 2.43 12.99 -15.00
C TYR A 206 1.42 11.87 -15.21
N THR A 207 1.72 10.68 -14.71
CA THR A 207 0.73 9.61 -14.63
C THR A 207 -0.18 9.80 -13.42
N LYS A 208 -1.35 9.15 -13.44
CA LYS A 208 -2.25 9.14 -12.29
C LYS A 208 -1.60 8.52 -11.04
N GLU A 209 -0.71 7.55 -11.21
CA GLU A 209 0.06 6.97 -10.09
C GLU A 209 0.97 8.01 -9.44
N GLU A 210 1.69 8.79 -10.23
CA GLU A 210 2.56 9.86 -9.75
C GLU A 210 1.77 10.97 -9.03
N MET A 211 0.59 11.32 -9.54
CA MET A 211 -0.29 12.30 -8.90
C MET A 211 -0.89 11.80 -7.59
N LYS A 212 -1.05 10.47 -7.39
CA LYS A 212 -1.41 9.90 -6.08
C LYS A 212 -0.34 10.23 -5.05
N MET A 213 0.94 10.02 -5.38
CA MET A 213 2.03 10.33 -4.45
C MET A 213 2.05 11.81 -4.07
N PHE A 214 1.82 12.72 -5.02
CA PHE A 214 1.74 14.14 -4.73
C PHE A 214 0.57 14.50 -3.80
N ASN A 215 -0.63 14.04 -4.11
CA ASN A 215 -1.84 14.44 -3.39
C ASN A 215 -1.97 13.73 -2.03
N GLU A 216 -1.73 12.42 -2.01
CA GLU A 216 -1.94 11.58 -0.83
C GLU A 216 -0.89 11.89 0.26
N THR A 217 0.38 12.12 -0.11
CA THR A 217 1.43 12.52 0.85
C THR A 217 1.05 13.77 1.62
N ARG A 218 0.56 14.79 0.91
CA ARG A 218 0.14 16.06 1.53
C ARG A 218 -1.03 15.87 2.49
N LYS A 219 -2.01 15.03 2.12
CA LYS A 219 -3.16 14.74 2.96
C LYS A 219 -2.76 13.96 4.22
N ILE A 220 -1.93 12.91 4.08
CA ILE A 220 -1.50 12.07 5.20
C ILE A 220 -0.60 12.83 6.18
N MET A 221 0.35 13.60 5.66
CA MET A 221 1.32 14.34 6.48
C MET A 221 0.80 15.72 6.94
N HIS A 222 -0.43 16.09 6.58
CA HIS A 222 -1.00 17.43 6.89
C HIS A 222 -0.04 18.56 6.50
N SER A 223 0.59 18.45 5.33
CA SER A 223 1.68 19.32 4.88
C SER A 223 1.44 19.83 3.48
N ASP A 224 1.99 20.99 3.16
CA ASP A 224 2.02 21.55 1.81
C ASP A 224 3.31 21.15 1.04
N VAL A 225 3.99 20.11 1.50
CA VAL A 225 5.22 19.57 0.92
C VAL A 225 5.17 19.47 -0.60
N LYS A 226 6.23 19.90 -1.26
CA LYS A 226 6.37 19.80 -2.72
C LYS A 226 6.90 18.41 -3.08
N CYS A 227 6.05 17.60 -3.71
CA CYS A 227 6.41 16.24 -4.10
C CYS A 227 6.40 16.11 -5.63
N SER A 228 7.43 15.49 -6.20
CA SER A 228 7.49 15.12 -7.62
C SER A 228 7.95 13.68 -7.74
N ALA A 229 7.20 12.86 -8.48
CA ALA A 229 7.43 11.43 -8.60
C ALA A 229 7.63 11.00 -10.05
N MET A 230 8.46 9.97 -10.24
CA MET A 230 8.55 9.15 -11.46
C MET A 230 8.24 7.71 -11.08
N CYS A 231 7.18 7.13 -11.64
CA CYS A 231 6.78 5.77 -11.32
C CYS A 231 7.13 4.81 -12.44
N VAL A 232 7.99 3.82 -12.14
CA VAL A 232 8.52 2.87 -13.12
C VAL A 232 8.10 1.45 -12.77
N ARG A 233 7.55 0.71 -13.73
CA ARG A 233 7.32 -0.73 -13.62
C ARG A 233 8.61 -1.47 -13.94
N VAL A 234 9.03 -2.35 -13.03
CA VAL A 234 10.25 -3.16 -13.17
C VAL A 234 9.92 -4.65 -13.21
N SER A 235 10.83 -5.44 -13.77
CA SER A 235 10.69 -6.89 -13.95
C SER A 235 10.92 -7.71 -12.66
N SER A 236 10.43 -7.18 -11.53
CA SER A 236 10.37 -7.87 -10.24
C SER A 236 8.95 -8.38 -9.98
N LEU A 237 8.82 -9.55 -9.36
CA LEU A 237 7.50 -10.15 -9.08
C LEU A 237 6.78 -9.46 -7.94
N ARG A 238 7.45 -9.25 -6.79
CA ARG A 238 6.87 -8.76 -5.54
C ARG A 238 7.85 -7.81 -4.84
N ALA A 239 7.35 -6.96 -3.98
CA ALA A 239 8.00 -5.85 -3.30
C ALA A 239 8.37 -4.69 -4.23
N HIS A 240 8.08 -3.48 -3.78
CA HIS A 240 8.47 -2.24 -4.45
C HIS A 240 9.75 -1.68 -3.83
N SER A 241 10.43 -0.83 -4.57
CA SER A 241 11.54 -0.03 -4.04
C SER A 241 11.39 1.40 -4.48
N GLU A 242 12.01 2.31 -3.72
CA GLU A 242 11.93 3.74 -3.99
C GLU A 242 13.29 4.39 -3.72
N SER A 243 13.71 5.25 -4.63
CA SER A 243 14.84 6.15 -4.45
C SER A 243 14.29 7.52 -4.12
N VAL A 244 14.63 8.05 -2.95
CA VAL A 244 14.03 9.26 -2.40
C VAL A 244 15.10 10.30 -2.11
N TRP A 245 14.80 11.53 -2.50
CA TRP A 245 15.55 12.75 -2.18
C TRP A 245 14.63 13.69 -1.44
N ILE A 246 15.05 14.19 -0.30
CA ILE A 246 14.32 15.20 0.46
C ILE A 246 15.18 16.44 0.68
N GLU A 247 14.51 17.58 0.70
CA GLU A 247 15.05 18.87 1.17
C GLU A 247 14.32 19.23 2.45
N THR A 248 15.05 19.55 3.51
CA THR A 248 14.52 19.89 4.83
C THR A 248 14.79 21.34 5.20
N GLU A 249 14.10 21.89 6.20
CA GLU A 249 14.33 23.27 6.65
C GLU A 249 15.74 23.50 7.21
N ARG A 250 16.19 22.54 8.02
CA ARG A 250 17.59 22.46 8.49
C ARG A 250 18.18 21.11 8.07
N PRO A 251 19.49 21.05 7.82
CA PRO A 251 20.11 19.78 7.45
C PRO A 251 19.92 18.73 8.56
N ILE A 252 19.64 17.50 8.13
CA ILE A 252 19.62 16.32 8.99
C ILE A 252 20.93 15.57 8.74
N SER A 253 21.70 15.25 9.78
CA SER A 253 22.90 14.42 9.63
C SER A 253 22.51 12.96 9.33
N VAL A 254 23.42 12.20 8.73
CA VAL A 254 23.19 10.77 8.46
C VAL A 254 22.95 10.01 9.77
N GLU A 255 23.68 10.34 10.81
CA GLU A 255 23.59 9.74 12.14
C GLU A 255 22.23 10.03 12.80
N GLU A 256 21.73 11.28 12.71
CA GLU A 256 20.38 11.63 13.18
C GLU A 256 19.32 10.85 12.43
N ALA A 257 19.41 10.77 11.10
CA ALA A 257 18.47 10.03 10.27
C ALA A 257 18.48 8.52 10.61
N GLN A 258 19.65 7.91 10.67
CA GLN A 258 19.79 6.49 11.02
C GLN A 258 19.23 6.18 12.41
N LYS A 259 19.49 7.03 13.40
CA LYS A 259 18.97 6.88 14.76
C LYS A 259 17.44 6.97 14.80
N ALA A 260 16.86 7.94 14.11
CA ALA A 260 15.41 8.12 14.05
C ALA A 260 14.72 6.95 13.33
N LEU A 261 15.26 6.53 12.20
CA LEU A 261 14.73 5.43 11.40
C LEU A 261 14.86 4.07 12.10
N ALA A 262 15.95 3.83 12.82
CA ALA A 262 16.12 2.61 13.61
C ALA A 262 15.14 2.50 14.79
N ALA A 263 14.61 3.62 15.29
CA ALA A 263 13.65 3.67 16.37
C ALA A 263 12.19 3.75 15.90
N ALA A 264 11.95 3.97 14.59
CA ALA A 264 10.62 4.19 14.05
C ALA A 264 9.82 2.89 13.92
N PRO A 265 8.54 2.88 14.30
CA PRO A 265 7.67 1.73 14.09
C PRO A 265 7.48 1.46 12.59
N GLY A 266 7.43 0.20 12.19
CA GLY A 266 7.23 -0.21 10.79
C GLY A 266 8.44 0.04 9.87
N VAL A 267 9.59 0.40 10.44
CA VAL A 267 10.84 0.63 9.70
C VAL A 267 11.94 -0.29 10.22
N THR A 268 12.65 -0.92 9.30
CA THR A 268 13.89 -1.68 9.59
C THR A 268 15.07 -1.01 8.89
N LEU A 269 16.05 -0.52 9.68
CA LEU A 269 17.29 0.03 9.13
C LEU A 269 18.19 -1.09 8.59
N ARG A 270 18.59 -0.96 7.34
CA ARG A 270 19.43 -1.92 6.61
C ARG A 270 20.48 -1.16 5.82
N ASP A 271 21.48 -0.56 6.51
CA ASP A 271 22.37 0.44 5.95
C ASP A 271 23.84 0.22 6.35
N ASP A 272 24.46 -0.79 5.71
CA ASP A 272 25.90 -1.04 5.79
C ASP A 272 26.49 -1.27 4.38
N PRO A 273 26.62 -0.20 3.59
CA PRO A 273 27.13 -0.31 2.21
C PRO A 273 28.55 -0.88 2.08
N ALA A 274 29.38 -0.71 3.11
CA ALA A 274 30.74 -1.26 3.13
C ALA A 274 30.74 -2.80 3.07
N ASN A 275 29.72 -3.42 3.67
CA ASN A 275 29.51 -4.85 3.65
C ASN A 275 28.42 -5.29 2.65
N LEU A 276 28.05 -4.43 1.69
CA LEU A 276 27.03 -4.68 0.67
C LEU A 276 25.63 -4.96 1.26
N VAL A 277 25.33 -4.39 2.43
CA VAL A 277 24.05 -4.56 3.11
C VAL A 277 23.15 -3.35 2.85
N TYR A 278 22.08 -3.54 2.09
CA TYR A 278 21.05 -2.56 1.76
C TYR A 278 19.75 -3.24 1.37
N PRO A 279 18.59 -2.56 1.44
CA PRO A 279 17.29 -3.20 1.15
C PRO A 279 17.15 -3.61 -0.31
N MET A 280 16.63 -4.81 -0.54
CA MET A 280 16.33 -5.35 -1.86
C MET A 280 14.96 -6.03 -1.88
N PRO A 281 14.22 -6.02 -3.02
CA PRO A 281 12.89 -6.62 -3.13
C PRO A 281 12.81 -8.09 -2.72
N LEU A 282 13.83 -8.90 -3.03
CA LEU A 282 13.87 -10.32 -2.65
C LEU A 282 13.92 -10.54 -1.13
N GLU A 283 14.52 -9.60 -0.39
CA GLU A 283 14.62 -9.68 1.07
C GLU A 283 13.35 -9.18 1.76
N THR A 284 12.67 -8.20 1.14
CA THR A 284 11.53 -7.50 1.76
C THR A 284 10.18 -8.09 1.38
N ALA A 285 10.13 -8.93 0.34
CA ALA A 285 8.91 -9.65 -0.03
C ALA A 285 8.42 -10.55 1.13
N GLY A 286 7.15 -10.40 1.53
CA GLY A 286 6.54 -11.11 2.64
C GLY A 286 6.88 -10.54 4.02
N LYS A 287 7.57 -9.40 4.13
CA LYS A 287 7.88 -8.73 5.40
C LYS A 287 6.90 -7.59 5.69
N ASP A 288 6.72 -7.28 6.97
CA ASP A 288 5.80 -6.24 7.43
C ASP A 288 6.43 -4.85 7.36
N ASP A 289 7.70 -4.73 7.75
CA ASP A 289 8.41 -3.46 7.81
C ASP A 289 8.84 -2.95 6.44
N ILE A 290 8.98 -1.64 6.35
CA ILE A 290 9.69 -0.96 5.26
C ILE A 290 11.17 -0.91 5.62
N TYR A 291 11.99 -1.50 4.77
CA TYR A 291 13.43 -1.51 4.94
C TYR A 291 14.04 -0.27 4.29
N VAL A 292 14.90 0.43 5.02
CA VAL A 292 15.55 1.67 4.56
C VAL A 292 17.07 1.55 4.68
N GLY A 293 17.77 2.09 3.70
CA GLY A 293 19.25 2.13 3.68
C GLY A 293 19.77 3.06 2.59
N ARG A 294 21.08 3.00 2.34
CA ARG A 294 21.76 3.91 1.42
C ARG A 294 21.54 5.38 1.80
N ILE A 295 21.42 5.63 3.13
CA ILE A 295 21.22 6.96 3.69
C ILE A 295 22.53 7.76 3.55
N ARG A 296 22.43 8.95 2.95
CA ARG A 296 23.58 9.82 2.72
C ARG A 296 23.17 11.26 2.51
N LYS A 297 24.09 12.18 2.79
CA LYS A 297 23.89 13.59 2.44
C LYS A 297 23.75 13.73 0.92
N ASP A 298 22.88 14.64 0.51
CA ASP A 298 22.83 15.04 -0.89
C ASP A 298 24.05 15.91 -1.20
N ILE A 299 24.71 15.63 -2.32
CA ILE A 299 25.86 16.42 -2.78
C ILE A 299 25.44 17.68 -3.56
N ALA A 300 24.17 17.76 -3.95
CA ALA A 300 23.61 18.88 -4.72
C ALA A 300 22.90 19.91 -3.84
N ASP A 301 22.51 19.54 -2.61
CA ASP A 301 21.79 20.40 -1.67
C ASP A 301 22.30 20.18 -0.24
N GLU A 302 22.73 21.27 0.44
CA GLU A 302 23.24 21.21 1.81
C GLU A 302 22.18 20.79 2.84
N ASN A 303 20.89 21.05 2.58
CA ASN A 303 19.75 20.60 3.37
C ASN A 303 19.18 19.27 2.87
N GLY A 304 19.81 18.67 1.86
CA GLY A 304 19.38 17.47 1.20
C GLY A 304 19.80 16.19 1.92
N LEU A 305 18.91 15.20 1.93
CA LEU A 305 19.19 13.83 2.33
C LEU A 305 18.65 12.88 1.27
N THR A 306 19.40 11.83 0.93
CA THR A 306 18.95 10.82 0.00
C THR A 306 19.01 9.44 0.64
N PHE A 307 18.06 8.57 0.27
CA PHE A 307 18.00 7.21 0.77
C PHE A 307 17.27 6.29 -0.21
N TRP A 308 17.36 5.01 0.06
CA TRP A 308 16.69 3.95 -0.66
C TRP A 308 15.82 3.19 0.32
N LEU A 309 14.58 2.85 -0.09
CA LEU A 309 13.71 1.97 0.67
C LEU A 309 13.18 0.82 -0.19
N SER A 310 12.80 -0.27 0.45
CA SER A 310 12.11 -1.40 -0.16
C SER A 310 11.13 -2.02 0.83
N GLY A 311 9.97 -2.45 0.34
CA GLY A 311 8.94 -3.05 1.17
C GLY A 311 7.90 -3.82 0.36
N ASP A 312 7.12 -4.64 1.05
CA ASP A 312 6.08 -5.43 0.44
C ASP A 312 4.79 -4.61 0.27
N GLN A 313 4.50 -4.22 -0.96
CA GLN A 313 3.35 -3.38 -1.29
C GLN A 313 1.99 -4.08 -1.15
N ILE A 314 1.96 -5.42 -1.04
CA ILE A 314 0.72 -6.16 -0.77
C ILE A 314 0.47 -6.22 0.75
N ARG A 315 1.55 -6.25 1.56
CA ARG A 315 1.48 -6.24 3.03
C ARG A 315 1.36 -4.80 3.55
N LYS A 316 2.47 -4.16 3.92
CA LYS A 316 2.42 -2.79 4.46
C LYS A 316 1.80 -1.79 3.49
N GLY A 317 2.06 -1.92 2.20
CA GLY A 317 1.46 -1.07 1.17
C GLY A 317 -0.04 -1.28 0.92
N ALA A 318 -0.69 -2.28 1.53
CA ALA A 318 -2.11 -2.59 1.33
C ALA A 318 -2.75 -3.28 2.55
N ALA A 319 -2.74 -4.62 2.60
CA ALA A 319 -3.50 -5.39 3.58
C ALA A 319 -3.10 -5.10 5.03
N LEU A 320 -1.81 -5.06 5.32
CA LEU A 320 -1.31 -4.81 6.67
C LEU A 320 -1.67 -3.41 7.16
N ASN A 321 -1.50 -2.37 6.32
CA ASN A 321 -1.85 -1.00 6.70
C ASN A 321 -3.34 -0.90 7.06
N ALA A 322 -4.22 -1.51 6.27
CA ALA A 322 -5.65 -1.52 6.55
C ALA A 322 -5.99 -2.30 7.84
N VAL A 323 -5.32 -3.42 8.10
CA VAL A 323 -5.50 -4.17 9.36
C VAL A 323 -5.00 -3.36 10.56
N GLN A 324 -3.87 -2.66 10.45
CA GLN A 324 -3.36 -1.77 11.49
C GLN A 324 -4.31 -0.59 11.78
N ILE A 325 -4.98 -0.05 10.76
CA ILE A 325 -6.05 0.95 10.96
C ILE A 325 -7.17 0.35 11.82
N ALA A 326 -7.63 -0.88 11.50
CA ALA A 326 -8.65 -1.56 12.27
C ALA A 326 -8.21 -1.85 13.72
N GLU A 327 -6.97 -2.31 13.92
CA GLU A 327 -6.38 -2.52 15.26
C GLU A 327 -6.35 -1.22 16.08
N TYR A 328 -6.02 -0.09 15.45
CA TYR A 328 -6.05 1.22 16.10
C TYR A 328 -7.47 1.59 16.55
N LEU A 329 -8.47 1.38 15.71
CA LEU A 329 -9.88 1.65 16.05
C LEU A 329 -10.37 0.77 17.21
N ILE A 330 -10.00 -0.52 17.21
CA ILE A 330 -10.35 -1.44 18.30
C ILE A 330 -9.69 -0.99 19.61
N LYS A 331 -8.38 -0.69 19.57
CA LYS A 331 -7.61 -0.25 20.73
C LYS A 331 -8.15 1.07 21.31
N SER A 332 -8.65 1.97 20.49
CA SER A 332 -9.25 3.24 20.89
C SER A 332 -10.73 3.14 21.30
N GLY A 333 -11.32 1.94 21.24
CA GLY A 333 -12.74 1.74 21.60
C GLY A 333 -13.73 2.32 20.57
N ASN A 334 -13.31 2.53 19.34
CA ASN A 334 -14.11 3.16 18.28
C ASN A 334 -14.74 2.17 17.29
N VAL A 335 -14.64 0.89 17.54
CA VAL A 335 -15.38 -0.20 16.88
C VAL A 335 -15.97 -1.10 17.99
N ARG A 336 -17.19 -1.61 17.79
CA ARG A 336 -17.91 -2.46 18.75
C ARG A 336 -17.26 -3.83 18.95
#